data_87fdc8fc9b89438334da865f876ea2d5
#
_entry.id   87fdc8fc9b89438334da865f876ea2d5
#
_cell.length_a   1.000
_cell.length_b   1.000
_cell.length_c   1.000
_cell.angle_alpha   90.00
_cell.angle_beta   90.00
_cell.angle_gamma   90.00
#
_symmetry.space_group_name_H-M   'P 1'
#
loop_
_entity.id
_entity.type
_entity.pdbx_description
1 polymer ?
#
loop_
_entity_poly.entity_id
_entity_poly.type
_entity_poly.pdbx_seq_one_letter_code
_entity_poly.pdbx_strand_id
1 'polypeptide(L)'
;MDKKLNYEIVFDTLVKKTQEYIESNHLKAMILGISGGIDSTVVAAICHEVSKKTGIPLIGRSLPIYKHADATFNESILVGRAFCDDFRICPMTRLYLAALKEVYQVENMERHESTYSIEELEQANGQTKVANGNIQARLRMMFLYNLASIHKGLVMSTDNQTEYQLGFWTIHGDVGDFDPLQDLWKTEVYGLAEYLRDMYLELYCAATLDKHEESREWELYWKAKFEAMEHSIALTPTDGLGISNSDLDQIGAKSYAEVDDILQTMLLYKNPEREKWNILYSKYGEEVVNKVWNRHLASEFKRKNLPIVIERELYI
;
A
#
# COMPACT_ATOMS: atom_id res chain seq x y z
N MET A 1 -9.14 9.56 -25.09
CA MET A 1 -9.62 10.79 -24.43
C MET A 1 -9.52 10.54 -22.94
N ASP A 2 -8.46 11.01 -22.30
CA ASP A 2 -8.29 10.91 -20.85
C ASP A 2 -9.33 11.81 -20.19
N LYS A 3 -10.42 11.19 -19.70
CA LYS A 3 -11.33 11.92 -18.81
C LYS A 3 -10.56 12.14 -17.51
N LYS A 4 -10.15 13.38 -17.28
CA LYS A 4 -9.59 13.78 -15.99
C LYS A 4 -10.60 13.42 -14.91
N LEU A 5 -10.20 12.60 -13.93
CA LEU A 5 -11.05 12.21 -12.81
C LEU A 5 -11.45 13.45 -11.99
N ASN A 6 -12.69 13.47 -11.53
CA ASN A 6 -13.11 14.38 -10.48
C ASN A 6 -12.84 13.71 -9.14
N TYR A 7 -11.79 14.13 -8.44
CA TYR A 7 -11.34 13.47 -7.22
C TYR A 7 -12.28 13.64 -6.04
N GLU A 8 -13.14 14.66 -6.03
CA GLU A 8 -14.25 14.77 -5.07
C GLU A 8 -15.22 13.59 -5.25
N ILE A 9 -15.65 13.36 -6.50
CA ILE A 9 -16.56 12.25 -6.83
C ILE A 9 -15.88 10.90 -6.55
N VAL A 10 -14.59 10.78 -6.86
CA VAL A 10 -13.81 9.56 -6.57
C VAL A 10 -13.81 9.30 -5.07
N PHE A 11 -13.43 10.28 -4.26
CA PHE A 11 -13.39 10.13 -2.80
C PHE A 11 -14.74 9.74 -2.22
N ASP A 12 -15.79 10.47 -2.56
CA ASP A 12 -17.15 10.20 -2.09
C ASP A 12 -17.62 8.81 -2.48
N THR A 13 -17.28 8.37 -3.70
CA THR A 13 -17.61 7.03 -4.19
C THR A 13 -16.88 5.95 -3.41
N LEU A 14 -15.58 6.11 -3.16
CA LEU A 14 -14.77 5.17 -2.40
C LEU A 14 -15.26 5.07 -0.94
N VAL A 15 -15.53 6.19 -0.29
CA VAL A 15 -16.11 6.23 1.06
C VAL A 15 -17.44 5.50 1.09
N LYS A 16 -18.34 5.82 0.16
CA LYS A 16 -19.68 5.20 0.07
C LYS A 16 -19.59 3.69 -0.15
N LYS A 17 -18.76 3.23 -1.08
CA LYS A 17 -18.62 1.80 -1.40
C LYS A 17 -17.97 1.03 -0.26
N THR A 18 -16.99 1.61 0.42
CA THR A 18 -16.39 1.03 1.63
C THR A 18 -17.44 0.91 2.74
N GLN A 19 -18.23 1.96 2.97
CA GLN A 19 -19.33 1.92 3.94
C GLN A 19 -20.34 0.83 3.61
N GLU A 20 -20.85 0.78 2.38
CA GLU A 20 -21.81 -0.23 1.91
C GLU A 20 -21.30 -1.65 2.16
N TYR A 21 -20.02 -1.90 1.89
CA TYR A 21 -19.38 -3.21 2.11
C TYR A 21 -19.30 -3.58 3.60
N ILE A 22 -18.82 -2.66 4.44
CA ILE A 22 -18.66 -2.85 5.88
C ILE A 22 -20.02 -3.14 6.56
N GLU A 23 -21.05 -2.35 6.23
CA GLU A 23 -22.37 -2.49 6.82
C GLU A 23 -23.10 -3.76 6.35
N SER A 24 -23.05 -4.07 5.04
CA SER A 24 -23.69 -5.25 4.47
C SER A 24 -23.12 -6.57 4.99
N ASN A 25 -21.83 -6.57 5.35
CA ASN A 25 -21.15 -7.74 5.93
C ASN A 25 -21.17 -7.73 7.48
N HIS A 26 -21.84 -6.77 8.12
CA HIS A 26 -21.97 -6.65 9.56
C HIS A 26 -20.64 -6.58 10.32
N LEU A 27 -19.61 -6.02 9.67
CA LEU A 27 -18.27 -5.90 10.23
C LEU A 27 -18.24 -4.86 11.37
N LYS A 28 -17.34 -5.03 12.32
CA LYS A 28 -17.28 -4.22 13.55
C LYS A 28 -16.03 -3.39 13.68
N ALA A 29 -15.07 -3.55 12.76
CA ALA A 29 -13.86 -2.76 12.71
C ALA A 29 -13.23 -2.81 11.30
N MET A 30 -12.53 -1.76 10.93
CA MET A 30 -11.61 -1.69 9.81
C MET A 30 -10.19 -1.74 10.39
N ILE A 31 -9.39 -2.73 9.97
CA ILE A 31 -8.02 -2.91 10.45
C ILE A 31 -7.06 -2.50 9.35
N LEU A 32 -6.14 -1.59 9.64
CA LEU A 32 -5.21 -1.06 8.65
C LEU A 32 -3.77 -1.06 9.15
N GLY A 33 -2.86 -1.57 8.34
CA GLY A 33 -1.42 -1.37 8.50
C GLY A 33 -1.04 0.04 8.06
N ILE A 34 -0.52 0.86 8.97
CA ILE A 34 -0.10 2.22 8.69
C ILE A 34 1.40 2.24 8.40
N SER A 35 1.77 2.32 7.14
CA SER A 35 3.18 2.44 6.72
C SER A 35 3.68 3.89 6.72
N GLY A 36 2.79 4.87 6.60
CA GLY A 36 3.11 6.28 6.36
C GLY A 36 3.27 6.64 4.89
N GLY A 37 3.28 5.65 3.98
CA GLY A 37 3.27 5.87 2.54
C GLY A 37 1.91 6.37 2.03
N ILE A 38 1.91 6.95 0.83
CA ILE A 38 0.74 7.63 0.24
C ILE A 38 -0.50 6.73 0.17
N ASP A 39 -0.36 5.47 -0.24
CA ASP A 39 -1.49 4.54 -0.40
C ASP A 39 -2.16 4.28 0.94
N SER A 40 -1.39 3.89 1.97
CA SER A 40 -1.92 3.66 3.32
C SER A 40 -2.54 4.92 3.93
N THR A 41 -2.05 6.11 3.57
CA THR A 41 -2.58 7.39 4.04
C THR A 41 -3.93 7.71 3.39
N VAL A 42 -4.07 7.49 2.08
CA VAL A 42 -5.34 7.68 1.36
C VAL A 42 -6.39 6.68 1.85
N VAL A 43 -6.03 5.40 2.05
CA VAL A 43 -6.94 4.40 2.64
C VAL A 43 -7.34 4.78 4.06
N ALA A 44 -6.40 5.29 4.87
CA ALA A 44 -6.72 5.77 6.22
C ALA A 44 -7.73 6.93 6.19
N ALA A 45 -7.59 7.88 5.25
CA ALA A 45 -8.54 8.97 5.08
C ALA A 45 -9.94 8.49 4.67
N ILE A 46 -10.04 7.54 3.74
CA ILE A 46 -11.30 6.91 3.33
C ILE A 46 -11.97 6.21 4.52
N CYS A 47 -11.24 5.35 5.22
CA CYS A 47 -11.74 4.60 6.37
C CYS A 47 -12.13 5.51 7.55
N HIS A 48 -11.41 6.62 7.73
CA HIS A 48 -11.77 7.63 8.72
C HIS A 48 -13.16 8.23 8.47
N GLU A 49 -13.46 8.62 7.21
CA GLU A 49 -14.78 9.14 6.86
C GLU A 49 -15.88 8.07 7.02
N VAL A 50 -15.57 6.80 6.71
CA VAL A 50 -16.49 5.68 6.99
C VAL A 50 -16.71 5.53 8.50
N SER A 51 -15.66 5.60 9.32
CA SER A 51 -15.78 5.52 10.78
C SER A 51 -16.67 6.65 11.31
N LYS A 52 -16.48 7.89 10.86
CA LYS A 52 -17.32 9.03 11.26
C LYS A 52 -18.78 8.86 10.91
N LYS A 53 -19.09 8.27 9.76
CA LYS A 53 -20.47 8.06 9.29
C LYS A 53 -21.17 6.89 9.98
N THR A 54 -20.43 5.84 10.34
CA THR A 54 -21.00 4.56 10.83
C THR A 54 -20.79 4.30 12.31
N GLY A 55 -19.81 4.96 12.93
CA GLY A 55 -19.31 4.63 14.27
C GLY A 55 -18.50 3.34 14.34
N ILE A 56 -18.18 2.70 13.18
CA ILE A 56 -17.35 1.50 13.10
C ILE A 56 -15.87 1.93 13.09
N PRO A 57 -15.06 1.56 14.11
CA PRO A 57 -13.75 2.15 14.29
C PRO A 57 -12.73 1.73 13.21
N LEU A 58 -11.84 2.65 12.86
CA LEU A 58 -10.59 2.39 12.18
C LEU A 58 -9.48 2.10 13.20
N ILE A 59 -9.00 0.87 13.21
CA ILE A 59 -7.91 0.40 14.08
C ILE A 59 -6.61 0.34 13.26
N GLY A 60 -5.76 1.34 13.44
CA GLY A 60 -4.48 1.43 12.74
C GLY A 60 -3.32 0.85 13.53
N ARG A 61 -2.40 0.18 12.85
CA ARG A 61 -1.17 -0.34 13.45
C ARG A 61 0.04 -0.01 12.61
N SER A 62 1.02 0.66 13.21
CA SER A 62 2.37 0.76 12.64
C SER A 62 3.17 -0.46 13.11
N LEU A 63 3.72 -1.22 12.15
CA LEU A 63 4.37 -2.51 12.36
C LEU A 63 5.84 -2.46 11.93
N PRO A 64 6.70 -1.62 12.55
CA PRO A 64 8.08 -1.45 12.12
C PRO A 64 8.91 -2.70 12.39
N ILE A 65 9.78 -3.04 11.42
CA ILE A 65 10.79 -4.07 11.51
C ILE A 65 12.14 -3.42 11.19
N TYR A 66 13.08 -3.42 12.12
CA TYR A 66 14.37 -2.73 12.09
C TYR A 66 14.33 -1.19 12.03
N LYS A 67 15.54 -0.61 12.11
CA LYS A 67 15.78 0.83 12.03
C LYS A 67 15.53 1.45 10.65
N HIS A 68 15.40 0.64 9.58
CA HIS A 68 15.03 1.13 8.25
C HIS A 68 13.62 1.75 8.20
N ALA A 69 12.86 1.54 9.28
CA ALA A 69 11.60 2.20 9.49
C ALA A 69 11.73 3.70 9.79
N ASP A 70 12.92 4.24 10.04
CA ASP A 70 13.05 5.60 10.58
C ASP A 70 12.55 6.69 9.60
N ALA A 71 12.70 6.50 8.29
CA ALA A 71 12.23 7.48 7.29
C ALA A 71 10.69 7.53 7.18
N THR A 72 10.01 6.39 7.26
CA THR A 72 8.54 6.29 7.17
C THR A 72 7.87 6.14 8.54
N PHE A 73 8.65 5.94 9.60
CA PHE A 73 8.15 5.72 10.95
C PHE A 73 7.45 6.96 11.51
N ASN A 74 8.05 8.14 11.36
CA ASN A 74 7.45 9.39 11.82
C ASN A 74 6.14 9.67 11.05
N GLU A 75 6.13 9.43 9.75
CA GLU A 75 4.95 9.58 8.90
C GLU A 75 3.85 8.61 9.30
N SER A 76 4.18 7.37 9.65
CA SER A 76 3.19 6.42 10.16
C SER A 76 2.52 6.89 11.46
N ILE A 77 3.26 7.61 12.31
CA ILE A 77 2.72 8.22 13.54
C ILE A 77 1.79 9.40 13.20
N LEU A 78 2.20 10.25 12.27
CA LEU A 78 1.37 11.38 11.84
C LEU A 78 0.04 10.87 11.26
N VAL A 79 0.09 9.93 10.32
CA VAL A 79 -1.08 9.33 9.68
C VAL A 79 -1.97 8.61 10.72
N GLY A 80 -1.38 7.78 11.56
CA GLY A 80 -2.13 7.03 12.56
C GLY A 80 -2.87 7.92 13.55
N ARG A 81 -2.25 9.01 13.98
CA ARG A 81 -2.85 9.99 14.91
C ARG A 81 -3.90 10.87 14.22
N ALA A 82 -3.74 11.16 12.94
CA ALA A 82 -4.65 12.03 12.19
C ALA A 82 -5.96 11.32 11.81
N PHE A 83 -5.92 10.00 11.56
CA PHE A 83 -7.03 9.29 10.94
C PHE A 83 -7.60 8.13 11.74
N CYS A 84 -6.82 7.46 12.60
CA CYS A 84 -7.28 6.23 13.27
C CYS A 84 -7.96 6.52 14.60
N ASP A 85 -9.04 5.77 14.90
CA ASP A 85 -9.74 5.84 16.20
C ASP A 85 -8.95 5.13 17.31
N ASP A 86 -8.25 4.03 16.98
CA ASP A 86 -7.27 3.35 17.84
C ASP A 86 -5.98 3.14 17.06
N PHE A 87 -4.95 3.91 17.38
CA PHE A 87 -3.64 3.78 16.76
C PHE A 87 -2.58 3.31 17.77
N ARG A 88 -1.79 2.31 17.37
CA ARG A 88 -0.65 1.83 18.16
C ARG A 88 0.54 1.48 17.29
N ILE A 89 1.72 1.67 17.87
CA ILE A 89 2.98 1.20 17.31
C ILE A 89 3.28 -0.17 17.91
N CYS A 90 3.46 -1.17 17.05
CA CYS A 90 3.72 -2.55 17.43
C CYS A 90 5.03 -3.03 16.79
N PRO A 91 6.21 -2.79 17.39
CA PRO A 91 7.49 -3.20 16.82
C PRO A 91 7.59 -4.72 16.68
N MET A 92 7.90 -5.19 15.48
CA MET A 92 7.90 -6.62 15.14
C MET A 92 9.30 -7.23 14.99
N THR A 93 10.36 -6.46 15.23
CA THR A 93 11.75 -6.90 15.04
C THR A 93 12.06 -8.21 15.77
N ARG A 94 11.63 -8.37 17.03
CA ARG A 94 11.88 -9.61 17.79
C ARG A 94 11.19 -10.82 17.19
N LEU A 95 9.94 -10.64 16.73
CA LEU A 95 9.18 -11.70 16.07
C LEU A 95 9.82 -12.10 14.76
N TYR A 96 10.23 -11.10 13.97
CA TYR A 96 10.89 -11.33 12.69
C TYR A 96 12.23 -12.08 12.86
N LEU A 97 13.07 -11.69 13.81
CA LEU A 97 14.33 -12.36 14.08
C LEU A 97 14.12 -13.82 14.55
N ALA A 98 13.10 -14.04 15.39
CA ALA A 98 12.75 -15.40 15.81
C ALA A 98 12.27 -16.25 14.60
N ALA A 99 11.41 -15.71 13.76
CA ALA A 99 10.92 -16.41 12.56
C ALA A 99 12.08 -16.74 11.59
N LEU A 100 12.99 -15.81 11.35
CA LEU A 100 14.16 -16.05 10.51
C LEU A 100 15.03 -17.16 11.08
N LYS A 101 15.30 -17.10 12.39
CA LYS A 101 16.12 -18.13 13.05
C LYS A 101 15.53 -19.52 12.82
N GLU A 102 14.24 -19.69 13.06
CA GLU A 102 13.58 -20.99 12.87
C GLU A 102 13.60 -21.45 11.41
N VAL A 103 13.27 -20.58 10.47
CA VAL A 103 13.28 -20.92 9.04
C VAL A 103 14.67 -21.35 8.58
N TYR A 104 15.72 -20.60 8.93
CA TYR A 104 17.07 -20.93 8.49
C TYR A 104 17.72 -22.08 9.26
N GLN A 105 17.32 -22.35 10.50
CA GLN A 105 17.76 -23.55 11.23
C GLN A 105 17.20 -24.82 10.60
N VAL A 106 15.97 -24.84 10.17
CA VAL A 106 15.34 -26.00 9.53
C VAL A 106 15.99 -26.29 8.17
N GLU A 107 16.26 -25.25 7.37
CA GLU A 107 16.87 -25.41 6.05
C GLU A 107 18.38 -25.77 6.10
N ASN A 108 19.08 -25.39 7.15
CA ASN A 108 20.53 -25.60 7.31
C ASN A 108 20.83 -26.53 8.49
N MET A 109 20.25 -27.72 8.52
CA MET A 109 20.45 -28.71 9.59
C MET A 109 21.92 -29.06 9.91
N GLU A 110 22.87 -28.73 9.06
CA GLU A 110 24.30 -28.95 9.24
C GLU A 110 25.03 -27.80 9.97
N ARG A 111 24.37 -26.63 10.16
CA ARG A 111 24.98 -25.49 10.88
C ARG A 111 24.38 -25.34 12.28
N HIS A 112 24.96 -26.08 13.23
CA HIS A 112 24.53 -26.07 14.63
C HIS A 112 24.72 -24.74 15.40
N GLU A 113 25.34 -23.71 14.81
CA GLU A 113 25.64 -22.44 15.47
C GLU A 113 25.63 -21.25 14.50
N SER A 114 24.50 -20.77 14.05
CA SER A 114 24.46 -19.42 13.49
C SER A 114 23.26 -18.64 13.97
N THR A 115 23.45 -17.91 15.05
CA THR A 115 22.70 -16.70 15.31
C THR A 115 23.04 -15.72 14.18
N TYR A 116 22.16 -15.58 13.19
CA TYR A 116 22.31 -14.50 12.22
C TYR A 116 22.28 -13.17 12.97
N SER A 117 23.33 -12.39 12.84
CA SER A 117 23.33 -11.01 13.33
C SER A 117 22.42 -10.16 12.45
N ILE A 118 21.96 -9.02 12.97
CA ILE A 118 21.17 -8.05 12.17
C ILE A 118 22.00 -7.62 10.96
N GLU A 119 23.31 -7.46 11.12
CA GLU A 119 24.24 -7.07 10.07
C GLU A 119 24.31 -8.10 8.93
N GLU A 120 24.31 -9.40 9.27
CA GLU A 120 24.30 -10.46 8.25
C GLU A 120 22.99 -10.51 7.47
N LEU A 121 21.86 -10.21 8.11
CA LEU A 121 20.55 -10.14 7.45
C LEU A 121 20.44 -8.91 6.57
N GLU A 122 21.01 -7.78 6.98
CA GLU A 122 21.07 -6.55 6.20
C GLU A 122 21.99 -6.69 4.97
N GLN A 123 23.01 -7.55 5.05
CA GLN A 123 23.92 -7.88 3.94
C GLN A 123 23.36 -8.94 2.99
N ALA A 124 22.21 -9.55 3.31
CA ALA A 124 21.55 -10.48 2.40
C ALA A 124 21.29 -9.81 1.05
N ASN A 125 21.60 -10.51 -0.04
CA ASN A 125 21.47 -10.00 -1.40
C ASN A 125 20.52 -10.86 -2.24
N GLY A 126 20.10 -10.30 -3.37
CA GLY A 126 19.34 -11.02 -4.37
C GLY A 126 18.08 -11.72 -3.83
N GLN A 127 17.96 -13.01 -4.14
CA GLN A 127 16.77 -13.81 -3.82
C GLN A 127 16.55 -13.98 -2.32
N THR A 128 17.61 -14.07 -1.52
CA THR A 128 17.52 -14.19 -0.06
C THR A 128 16.88 -12.92 0.54
N LYS A 129 17.27 -11.75 0.05
CA LYS A 129 16.68 -10.47 0.49
C LYS A 129 15.17 -10.42 0.20
N VAL A 130 14.76 -10.84 -0.99
CA VAL A 130 13.34 -10.93 -1.37
C VAL A 130 12.59 -11.92 -0.48
N ALA A 131 13.17 -13.10 -0.21
CA ALA A 131 12.58 -14.10 0.67
C ALA A 131 12.39 -13.56 2.10
N ASN A 132 13.39 -12.86 2.64
CA ASN A 132 13.33 -12.23 3.95
C ASN A 132 12.26 -11.13 4.01
N GLY A 133 12.14 -10.31 2.96
CA GLY A 133 11.08 -9.31 2.84
C GLY A 133 9.68 -9.94 2.80
N ASN A 134 9.52 -11.04 2.09
CA ASN A 134 8.26 -11.78 2.05
C ASN A 134 7.87 -12.33 3.45
N ILE A 135 8.83 -12.72 4.28
CA ILE A 135 8.56 -13.10 5.68
C ILE A 135 8.05 -11.88 6.46
N GLN A 136 8.67 -10.71 6.29
CA GLN A 136 8.22 -9.47 6.95
C GLN A 136 6.77 -9.13 6.61
N ALA A 137 6.41 -9.16 5.32
CA ALA A 137 5.06 -8.90 4.84
C ALA A 137 4.05 -9.87 5.49
N ARG A 138 4.34 -11.19 5.45
CA ARG A 138 3.46 -12.21 6.05
C ARG A 138 3.30 -12.09 7.55
N LEU A 139 4.34 -11.73 8.28
CA LEU A 139 4.25 -11.52 9.73
C LEU A 139 3.38 -10.31 10.07
N ARG A 140 3.46 -9.22 9.30
CA ARG A 140 2.57 -8.07 9.45
C ARG A 140 1.12 -8.48 9.22
N MET A 141 0.84 -9.21 8.15
CA MET A 141 -0.52 -9.68 7.85
C MET A 141 -1.04 -10.67 8.88
N MET A 142 -0.21 -11.59 9.36
CA MET A 142 -0.58 -12.48 10.47
C MET A 142 -1.07 -11.68 11.68
N PHE A 143 -0.37 -10.60 12.03
CA PHE A 143 -0.76 -9.72 13.14
C PHE A 143 -2.09 -9.01 12.85
N LEU A 144 -2.23 -8.41 11.65
CA LEU A 144 -3.44 -7.66 11.27
C LEU A 144 -4.67 -8.57 11.18
N TYR A 145 -4.56 -9.76 10.59
CA TYR A 145 -5.64 -10.74 10.50
C TYR A 145 -6.06 -11.27 11.88
N ASN A 146 -5.11 -11.50 12.79
CA ASN A 146 -5.46 -11.87 14.16
C ASN A 146 -6.23 -10.75 14.86
N LEU A 147 -5.81 -9.49 14.66
CA LEU A 147 -6.50 -8.33 15.20
C LEU A 147 -7.91 -8.18 14.60
N ALA A 148 -8.05 -8.38 13.28
CA ALA A 148 -9.35 -8.39 12.60
C ALA A 148 -10.29 -9.45 13.20
N SER A 149 -9.79 -10.65 13.45
CA SER A 149 -10.57 -11.73 14.07
C SER A 149 -11.05 -11.36 15.48
N ILE A 150 -10.18 -10.75 16.30
CA ILE A 150 -10.52 -10.31 17.67
C ILE A 150 -11.63 -9.25 17.63
N HIS A 151 -11.56 -8.31 16.70
CA HIS A 151 -12.49 -7.18 16.60
C HIS A 151 -13.70 -7.44 15.69
N LYS A 152 -13.85 -8.65 15.11
CA LYS A 152 -14.88 -8.98 14.10
C LYS A 152 -14.88 -8.00 12.94
N GLY A 153 -13.70 -7.62 12.52
CA GLY A 153 -13.43 -6.69 11.43
C GLY A 153 -12.81 -7.40 10.23
N LEU A 154 -12.29 -6.60 9.31
CA LEU A 154 -11.50 -7.06 8.16
C LEU A 154 -10.23 -6.23 8.01
N VAL A 155 -9.28 -6.77 7.27
CA VAL A 155 -8.03 -6.07 6.93
C VAL A 155 -8.23 -5.28 5.65
N MET A 156 -7.99 -3.96 5.74
CA MET A 156 -7.98 -3.07 4.57
C MET A 156 -6.68 -3.25 3.80
N SER A 157 -6.77 -3.41 2.48
CA SER A 157 -5.63 -3.41 1.57
C SER A 157 -5.28 -1.99 1.14
N THR A 158 -4.08 -1.82 0.61
CA THR A 158 -3.55 -0.52 0.17
C THR A 158 -2.87 -0.61 -1.18
N ASP A 159 -3.09 -1.70 -1.92
CA ASP A 159 -2.51 -1.88 -3.25
C ASP A 159 -3.25 -1.00 -4.26
N ASN A 160 -2.52 -0.48 -5.24
CA ASN A 160 -3.10 0.26 -6.35
C ASN A 160 -2.95 -0.51 -7.67
N GLN A 161 -3.61 -0.02 -8.72
CA GLN A 161 -3.62 -0.70 -10.03
C GLN A 161 -2.22 -0.87 -10.62
N THR A 162 -1.33 0.08 -10.43
CA THR A 162 0.04 0.01 -10.95
C THR A 162 0.82 -1.12 -10.26
N GLU A 163 0.75 -1.19 -8.93
CA GLU A 163 1.35 -2.26 -8.14
C GLU A 163 0.74 -3.63 -8.49
N TYR A 164 -0.58 -3.71 -8.62
CA TYR A 164 -1.28 -4.92 -9.04
C TYR A 164 -0.80 -5.40 -10.42
N GLN A 165 -0.70 -4.50 -11.40
CA GLN A 165 -0.25 -4.87 -12.74
C GLN A 165 1.23 -5.28 -12.81
N LEU A 166 2.07 -4.71 -11.95
CA LEU A 166 3.51 -5.02 -11.88
C LEU A 166 3.84 -6.17 -10.92
N GLY A 167 2.86 -6.66 -10.16
CA GLY A 167 3.08 -7.70 -9.16
C GLY A 167 3.96 -7.26 -7.99
N PHE A 168 3.90 -5.97 -7.61
CA PHE A 168 4.58 -5.40 -6.46
C PHE A 168 3.86 -5.73 -5.15
N TRP A 169 3.65 -7.00 -4.90
CA TRP A 169 3.05 -7.51 -3.68
C TRP A 169 3.50 -8.94 -3.39
N THR A 170 3.43 -9.35 -2.15
CA THR A 170 3.81 -10.68 -1.68
C THR A 170 2.58 -11.59 -1.66
N ILE A 171 2.63 -12.70 -2.38
CA ILE A 171 1.55 -13.71 -2.34
C ILE A 171 1.31 -14.16 -0.89
N HIS A 172 0.06 -14.03 -0.43
CA HIS A 172 -0.35 -14.28 0.95
C HIS A 172 0.44 -13.45 1.98
N GLY A 173 0.84 -12.21 1.62
CA GLY A 173 1.74 -11.42 2.44
C GLY A 173 1.28 -10.01 2.79
N ASP A 174 0.81 -9.23 1.85
CA ASP A 174 0.49 -7.80 2.07
C ASP A 174 -0.84 -7.35 1.48
N VAL A 175 -1.60 -8.25 0.84
CA VAL A 175 -2.94 -7.98 0.32
C VAL A 175 -3.99 -8.24 1.40
N GLY A 176 -4.83 -7.26 1.69
CA GLY A 176 -5.95 -7.36 2.64
C GLY A 176 -7.22 -7.95 2.03
N ASP A 177 -8.31 -7.85 2.78
CA ASP A 177 -9.61 -8.42 2.38
C ASP A 177 -10.44 -7.49 1.48
N PHE A 178 -10.25 -6.17 1.64
CA PHE A 178 -10.97 -5.14 0.89
C PHE A 178 -10.01 -4.03 0.50
N ASP A 179 -9.96 -3.73 -0.78
CA ASP A 179 -9.04 -2.75 -1.34
C ASP A 179 -9.80 -1.62 -2.04
N PRO A 180 -9.86 -0.44 -1.45
CA PRO A 180 -10.52 0.70 -2.07
C PRO A 180 -9.72 1.32 -3.21
N LEU A 181 -8.41 1.07 -3.32
CA LEU A 181 -7.53 1.73 -4.29
C LEU A 181 -7.17 0.86 -5.50
N GLN A 182 -7.48 -0.43 -5.50
CA GLN A 182 -6.96 -1.38 -6.49
C GLN A 182 -7.27 -1.00 -7.95
N ASP A 183 -8.35 -0.28 -8.20
CA ASP A 183 -8.73 0.19 -9.54
C ASP A 183 -8.18 1.60 -9.89
N LEU A 184 -7.45 2.25 -8.97
CA LEU A 184 -6.79 3.53 -9.23
C LEU A 184 -5.32 3.32 -9.59
N TRP A 185 -4.88 3.96 -10.66
CA TRP A 185 -3.47 4.03 -11.02
C TRP A 185 -2.68 4.82 -9.97
N LYS A 186 -1.38 4.55 -9.85
CA LYS A 186 -0.54 5.28 -8.88
C LYS A 186 -0.63 6.80 -9.07
N THR A 187 -0.67 7.26 -10.30
CA THR A 187 -0.86 8.68 -10.64
C THR A 187 -2.20 9.22 -10.17
N GLU A 188 -3.25 8.40 -10.19
CA GLU A 188 -4.59 8.77 -9.72
C GLU A 188 -4.65 8.77 -8.19
N VAL A 189 -3.93 7.87 -7.53
CA VAL A 189 -3.76 7.89 -6.05
C VAL A 189 -3.07 9.19 -5.62
N TYR A 190 -2.02 9.62 -6.33
CA TYR A 190 -1.39 10.93 -6.09
C TYR A 190 -2.37 12.08 -6.30
N GLY A 191 -3.13 12.07 -7.39
CA GLY A 191 -4.14 13.10 -7.65
C GLY A 191 -5.23 13.15 -6.58
N LEU A 192 -5.66 12.00 -6.05
CA LEU A 192 -6.61 11.92 -4.95
C LEU A 192 -5.99 12.44 -3.64
N ALA A 193 -4.73 12.10 -3.36
CA ALA A 193 -4.01 12.59 -2.19
C ALA A 193 -3.83 14.12 -2.23
N GLU A 194 -3.48 14.69 -3.38
CA GLU A 194 -3.37 16.13 -3.58
C GLU A 194 -4.72 16.84 -3.35
N TYR A 195 -5.81 16.28 -3.89
CA TYR A 195 -7.16 16.78 -3.63
C TYR A 195 -7.49 16.79 -2.12
N LEU A 196 -7.22 15.70 -1.42
CA LEU A 196 -7.45 15.59 0.03
C LEU A 196 -6.59 16.56 0.82
N ARG A 197 -5.31 16.71 0.46
CA ARG A 197 -4.41 17.69 1.07
C ARG A 197 -4.97 19.10 0.95
N ASP A 198 -5.39 19.50 -0.25
CA ASP A 198 -5.91 20.84 -0.51
C ASP A 198 -7.22 21.08 0.24
N MET A 199 -8.12 20.10 0.26
CA MET A 199 -9.35 20.14 1.06
C MET A 199 -9.05 20.31 2.56
N TYR A 200 -8.10 19.55 3.11
CA TYR A 200 -7.73 19.68 4.53
C TYR A 200 -7.04 21.01 4.83
N LEU A 201 -6.26 21.56 3.89
CA LEU A 201 -5.65 22.87 4.01
C LEU A 201 -6.72 23.98 4.06
N GLU A 202 -7.73 23.92 3.20
CA GLU A 202 -8.84 24.88 3.21
C GLU A 202 -9.60 24.84 4.54
N LEU A 203 -9.91 23.65 5.06
CA LEU A 203 -10.57 23.46 6.35
C LEU A 203 -9.70 23.96 7.53
N TYR A 204 -8.39 23.70 7.48
CA TYR A 204 -7.44 24.23 8.46
C TYR A 204 -7.40 25.76 8.42
N CYS A 205 -7.28 26.38 7.25
CA CYS A 205 -7.29 27.82 7.09
C CYS A 205 -8.61 28.45 7.58
N ALA A 206 -9.74 27.81 7.29
CA ALA A 206 -11.04 28.28 7.77
C ALA A 206 -11.12 28.24 9.31
N ALA A 207 -10.63 27.16 9.93
CA ALA A 207 -10.61 27.01 11.38
C ALA A 207 -9.67 28.03 12.08
N THR A 208 -8.53 28.39 11.44
CA THR A 208 -7.61 29.42 11.99
C THR A 208 -8.17 30.84 11.96
N LEU A 209 -9.08 31.11 11.02
CA LEU A 209 -9.73 32.44 10.93
C LEU A 209 -10.88 32.62 11.92
N ASP A 210 -11.41 31.54 12.44
CA ASP A 210 -12.45 31.56 13.47
C ASP A 210 -11.81 31.77 14.85
N LYS A 211 -12.19 32.84 15.52
CA LYS A 211 -11.61 33.27 16.81
C LYS A 211 -12.31 32.68 18.04
N HIS A 212 -13.27 31.78 17.86
CA HIS A 212 -13.92 31.09 18.96
C HIS A 212 -12.99 30.08 19.61
N GLU A 213 -13.07 29.90 20.91
CA GLU A 213 -12.19 29.01 21.68
C GLU A 213 -12.35 27.54 21.22
N GLU A 214 -13.54 27.14 20.84
CA GLU A 214 -13.86 25.82 20.28
C GLU A 214 -13.20 25.55 18.91
N SER A 215 -12.88 26.60 18.16
CA SER A 215 -12.25 26.50 16.82
C SER A 215 -10.81 26.01 16.89
N ARG A 216 -10.15 26.12 18.07
CA ARG A 216 -8.78 25.63 18.26
C ARG A 216 -8.65 24.11 18.17
N GLU A 217 -9.67 23.38 18.61
CA GLU A 217 -9.70 21.91 18.47
C GLU A 217 -9.83 21.52 16.98
N TRP A 218 -10.67 22.22 16.23
CA TRP A 218 -10.81 22.00 14.80
C TRP A 218 -9.57 22.42 14.01
N GLU A 219 -8.90 23.49 14.41
CA GLU A 219 -7.63 23.90 13.84
C GLU A 219 -6.59 22.78 13.95
N LEU A 220 -6.39 22.22 15.15
CA LEU A 220 -5.45 21.12 15.38
C LEU A 220 -5.87 19.84 14.62
N TYR A 221 -7.15 19.55 14.56
CA TYR A 221 -7.69 18.39 13.86
C TYR A 221 -7.43 18.44 12.35
N TRP A 222 -7.73 19.56 11.70
CA TRP A 222 -7.51 19.71 10.26
C TRP A 222 -6.03 19.85 9.93
N LYS A 223 -5.27 20.54 10.76
CA LYS A 223 -3.81 20.63 10.64
C LYS A 223 -3.16 19.26 10.62
N ALA A 224 -3.52 18.38 11.54
CA ALA A 224 -2.95 17.03 11.61
C ALA A 224 -3.22 16.23 10.32
N LYS A 225 -4.41 16.34 9.73
CA LYS A 225 -4.76 15.68 8.47
C LYS A 225 -4.01 16.26 7.28
N PHE A 226 -3.92 17.57 7.20
CA PHE A 226 -3.14 18.26 6.18
C PHE A 226 -1.67 17.84 6.24
N GLU A 227 -1.04 17.91 7.42
CA GLU A 227 0.37 17.54 7.60
C GLU A 227 0.62 16.06 7.27
N ALA A 228 -0.25 15.15 7.69
CA ALA A 228 -0.12 13.72 7.39
C ALA A 228 -0.19 13.46 5.87
N MET A 229 -1.09 14.13 5.16
CA MET A 229 -1.23 13.98 3.71
C MET A 229 -0.05 14.60 2.96
N GLU A 230 0.36 15.83 3.31
CA GLU A 230 1.48 16.55 2.71
C GLU A 230 2.78 15.76 2.85
N HIS A 231 3.08 15.22 4.05
CA HIS A 231 4.26 14.39 4.28
C HIS A 231 4.23 13.11 3.47
N SER A 232 3.09 12.43 3.39
CA SER A 232 2.95 11.19 2.62
C SER A 232 3.12 11.40 1.11
N ILE A 233 2.68 12.54 0.57
CA ILE A 233 2.89 12.91 -0.83
C ILE A 233 4.37 13.15 -1.13
N ALA A 234 5.11 13.73 -0.18
CA ALA A 234 6.52 14.06 -0.34
C ALA A 234 7.46 12.84 -0.25
N LEU A 235 6.98 11.71 0.30
CA LEU A 235 7.79 10.50 0.40
C LEU A 235 8.02 9.84 -0.96
N THR A 236 9.24 9.36 -1.16
CA THR A 236 9.55 8.48 -2.29
C THR A 236 9.04 7.07 -1.99
N PRO A 237 8.15 6.50 -2.82
CA PRO A 237 7.68 5.13 -2.64
C PRO A 237 8.82 4.12 -2.76
N THR A 238 8.86 3.18 -1.82
CA THR A 238 9.83 2.08 -1.78
C THR A 238 9.10 0.77 -1.49
N ASP A 239 9.72 -0.34 -1.89
CA ASP A 239 9.20 -1.69 -1.61
C ASP A 239 9.22 -2.06 -0.10
N GLY A 240 9.73 -1.18 0.76
CA GLY A 240 9.90 -1.44 2.18
C GLY A 240 10.88 -2.59 2.51
N LEU A 241 11.53 -3.18 1.50
CA LEU A 241 12.47 -4.29 1.61
C LEU A 241 13.91 -3.83 1.45
N GLY A 242 14.11 -2.59 1.01
CA GLY A 242 15.42 -2.02 0.73
C GLY A 242 16.16 -2.68 -0.43
N ILE A 243 15.44 -3.30 -1.38
CA ILE A 243 16.03 -3.92 -2.59
C ILE A 243 16.59 -2.84 -3.51
N SER A 244 15.87 -1.73 -3.62
CA SER A 244 16.27 -0.54 -4.37
C SER A 244 15.94 0.73 -3.57
N ASN A 245 16.41 1.88 -4.05
CA ASN A 245 16.08 3.16 -3.43
C ASN A 245 14.64 3.60 -3.71
N SER A 246 14.05 3.11 -4.81
CA SER A 246 12.66 3.34 -5.18
C SER A 246 12.11 2.20 -6.04
N ASP A 247 10.77 2.09 -6.11
CA ASP A 247 10.11 1.14 -7.01
C ASP A 247 10.42 1.47 -8.47
N LEU A 248 10.53 2.76 -8.81
CA LEU A 248 10.88 3.22 -10.16
C LEU A 248 12.28 2.78 -10.58
N ASP A 249 13.25 2.73 -9.65
CA ASP A 249 14.59 2.23 -9.93
C ASP A 249 14.58 0.75 -10.32
N GLN A 250 13.73 -0.06 -9.70
CA GLN A 250 13.59 -1.48 -10.07
C GLN A 250 13.05 -1.66 -11.49
N ILE A 251 12.17 -0.75 -11.92
CA ILE A 251 11.54 -0.79 -13.24
C ILE A 251 12.45 -0.11 -14.26
N GLY A 252 13.28 0.83 -13.83
CA GLY A 252 14.10 1.70 -14.68
C GLY A 252 13.30 2.81 -15.36
N ALA A 253 12.15 3.19 -14.79
CA ALA A 253 11.30 4.29 -15.22
C ALA A 253 11.62 5.57 -14.46
N LYS A 254 11.28 6.72 -15.04
CA LYS A 254 11.55 8.05 -14.46
C LYS A 254 10.40 8.55 -13.58
N SER A 255 9.19 8.05 -13.83
CA SER A 255 7.98 8.47 -13.10
C SER A 255 6.88 7.43 -13.21
N TYR A 256 5.93 7.48 -12.27
CA TYR A 256 4.71 6.65 -12.35
C TYR A 256 3.83 7.05 -13.55
N ALA A 257 3.84 8.31 -13.99
CA ALA A 257 3.13 8.73 -15.19
C ALA A 257 3.62 7.97 -16.45
N GLU A 258 4.93 7.72 -16.55
CA GLU A 258 5.50 6.89 -17.60
C GLU A 258 5.05 5.43 -17.49
N VAL A 259 5.10 4.86 -16.30
CA VAL A 259 4.70 3.47 -16.04
C VAL A 259 3.22 3.26 -16.33
N ASP A 260 2.36 4.14 -15.81
CA ASP A 260 0.91 4.06 -15.94
C ASP A 260 0.47 4.22 -17.40
N ASP A 261 1.06 5.17 -18.15
CA ASP A 261 0.77 5.36 -19.58
C ASP A 261 1.16 4.12 -20.41
N ILE A 262 2.32 3.51 -20.11
CA ILE A 262 2.75 2.27 -20.76
C ILE A 262 1.75 1.15 -20.48
N LEU A 263 1.43 0.91 -19.20
CA LEU A 263 0.52 -0.16 -18.80
C LEU A 263 -0.90 0.05 -19.35
N GLN A 264 -1.46 1.25 -19.21
CA GLN A 264 -2.79 1.58 -19.74
C GLN A 264 -2.87 1.36 -21.25
N THR A 265 -1.88 1.85 -21.99
CA THR A 265 -1.83 1.68 -23.44
C THR A 265 -1.73 0.20 -23.83
N MET A 266 -0.88 -0.57 -23.15
CA MET A 266 -0.66 -1.98 -23.46
C MET A 266 -1.86 -2.86 -23.08
N LEU A 267 -2.52 -2.58 -21.94
CA LEU A 267 -3.68 -3.33 -21.48
C LEU A 267 -4.94 -3.03 -22.29
N LEU A 268 -5.11 -1.79 -22.74
CA LEU A 268 -6.24 -1.41 -23.60
C LEU A 268 -6.23 -2.18 -24.94
N TYR A 269 -5.06 -2.46 -25.47
CA TYR A 269 -4.86 -3.19 -26.73
C TYR A 269 -4.28 -4.57 -26.40
N LYS A 270 -5.13 -5.56 -26.11
CA LYS A 270 -4.78 -6.96 -25.72
C LYS A 270 -3.70 -7.63 -26.58
N ASN A 271 -3.44 -7.12 -27.77
CA ASN A 271 -2.28 -7.37 -28.64
C ASN A 271 -2.05 -6.07 -29.40
N PRO A 272 -1.32 -5.10 -28.83
CA PRO A 272 -1.15 -3.81 -29.48
C PRO A 272 -0.48 -3.99 -30.83
N GLU A 273 -1.09 -3.38 -31.84
CA GLU A 273 -0.50 -3.32 -33.18
C GLU A 273 0.91 -2.69 -33.07
N ARG A 274 1.80 -3.08 -33.97
CA ARG A 274 3.19 -2.58 -33.99
C ARG A 274 3.29 -1.05 -33.92
N GLU A 275 2.26 -0.36 -34.40
CA GLU A 275 2.19 1.11 -34.32
C GLU A 275 2.14 1.63 -32.87
N LYS A 276 1.38 0.98 -31.97
CA LYS A 276 1.29 1.39 -30.55
C LYS A 276 2.60 1.20 -29.83
N TRP A 277 3.28 0.09 -30.08
CA TRP A 277 4.64 -0.13 -29.59
C TRP A 277 5.59 0.98 -30.05
N ASN A 278 5.56 1.33 -31.33
CA ASN A 278 6.42 2.39 -31.88
C ASN A 278 6.16 3.74 -31.24
N ILE A 279 4.91 4.07 -30.91
CA ILE A 279 4.56 5.32 -30.18
C ILE A 279 5.18 5.33 -28.79
N LEU A 280 5.00 4.24 -28.03
CA LEU A 280 5.59 4.13 -26.69
C LEU A 280 7.11 4.13 -26.72
N TYR A 281 7.74 3.42 -27.68
CA TYR A 281 9.18 3.41 -27.86
C TYR A 281 9.74 4.79 -28.22
N SER A 282 9.04 5.54 -29.06
CA SER A 282 9.42 6.91 -29.40
C SER A 282 9.31 7.86 -28.21
N LYS A 283 8.32 7.62 -27.32
CA LYS A 283 8.03 8.49 -26.18
C LYS A 283 8.94 8.22 -24.98
N TYR A 284 9.19 6.95 -24.66
CA TYR A 284 9.83 6.53 -23.42
C TYR A 284 11.13 5.75 -23.61
N GLY A 285 11.41 5.28 -24.82
CA GLY A 285 12.53 4.39 -25.14
C GLY A 285 12.15 2.92 -25.03
N GLU A 286 12.74 2.12 -25.90
CA GLU A 286 12.45 0.69 -26.02
C GLU A 286 12.76 -0.09 -24.75
N GLU A 287 13.87 0.24 -24.07
CA GLU A 287 14.30 -0.46 -22.86
C GLU A 287 13.28 -0.36 -21.73
N VAL A 288 12.79 0.85 -21.43
CA VAL A 288 11.84 1.08 -20.33
C VAL A 288 10.51 0.42 -20.64
N VAL A 289 9.97 0.61 -21.85
CA VAL A 289 8.70 -0.01 -22.26
C VAL A 289 8.76 -1.52 -22.15
N ASN A 290 9.84 -2.13 -22.62
CA ASN A 290 10.02 -3.59 -22.54
C ASN A 290 10.18 -4.05 -21.08
N LYS A 291 10.88 -3.32 -20.21
CA LYS A 291 11.01 -3.68 -18.78
C LYS A 291 9.66 -3.66 -18.07
N VAL A 292 8.88 -2.59 -18.25
CA VAL A 292 7.54 -2.47 -17.66
C VAL A 292 6.65 -3.63 -18.12
N TRP A 293 6.59 -3.86 -19.43
CA TRP A 293 5.71 -4.90 -19.98
C TRP A 293 6.17 -6.31 -19.61
N ASN A 294 7.45 -6.60 -19.69
CA ASN A 294 7.97 -7.90 -19.29
C ASN A 294 7.72 -8.20 -17.82
N ARG A 295 7.82 -7.19 -16.93
CA ARG A 295 7.47 -7.34 -15.52
C ARG A 295 5.98 -7.63 -15.34
N HIS A 296 5.11 -6.94 -16.08
CA HIS A 296 3.68 -7.24 -16.09
C HIS A 296 3.42 -8.70 -16.48
N LEU A 297 4.00 -9.17 -17.58
CA LEU A 297 3.84 -10.57 -18.02
C LEU A 297 4.40 -11.57 -17.01
N ALA A 298 5.61 -11.33 -16.50
CA ALA A 298 6.26 -12.22 -15.54
C ALA A 298 5.50 -12.33 -14.22
N SER A 299 4.69 -11.32 -13.86
CA SER A 299 3.88 -11.30 -12.65
C SER A 299 2.43 -11.78 -12.85
N GLU A 300 2.06 -12.23 -14.04
CA GLU A 300 0.68 -12.68 -14.36
C GLU A 300 0.16 -13.74 -13.38
N PHE A 301 1.01 -14.68 -12.96
CA PHE A 301 0.62 -15.71 -12.02
C PHE A 301 0.14 -15.17 -10.67
N LYS A 302 0.60 -13.98 -10.25
CA LYS A 302 0.16 -13.33 -9.03
C LYS A 302 -1.28 -12.78 -9.13
N ARG A 303 -1.72 -12.39 -10.34
CA ARG A 303 -3.05 -11.84 -10.59
C ARG A 303 -4.13 -12.90 -10.77
N LYS A 304 -3.76 -14.18 -10.80
CA LYS A 304 -4.71 -15.30 -10.84
C LYS A 304 -5.22 -15.59 -9.44
N ASN A 305 -6.51 -15.91 -9.32
CA ASN A 305 -7.08 -16.33 -8.03
C ASN A 305 -6.31 -17.52 -7.47
N LEU A 306 -5.91 -17.42 -6.20
CA LEU A 306 -5.18 -18.48 -5.51
C LEU A 306 -6.11 -19.20 -4.53
N PRO A 307 -5.98 -20.53 -4.36
CA PRO A 307 -5.10 -21.45 -5.11
C PRO A 307 -5.54 -21.63 -6.57
N ILE A 308 -4.59 -21.93 -7.44
CA ILE A 308 -4.91 -22.31 -8.83
C ILE A 308 -5.54 -23.68 -8.79
N VAL A 309 -6.76 -23.79 -9.27
CA VAL A 309 -7.55 -25.04 -9.28
C VAL A 309 -7.39 -25.72 -10.64
N ILE A 310 -7.14 -27.04 -10.62
CA ILE A 310 -7.23 -27.86 -11.82
C ILE A 310 -8.70 -28.15 -12.05
N GLU A 311 -9.24 -27.70 -13.18
CA GLU A 311 -10.66 -27.79 -13.48
C GLU A 311 -11.08 -29.26 -13.61
N ARG A 312 -12.22 -29.60 -13.00
CA ARG A 312 -12.76 -30.97 -12.99
C ARG A 312 -13.01 -31.53 -14.38
N GLU A 313 -13.32 -30.65 -15.33
CA GLU A 313 -13.54 -31.00 -16.74
C GLU A 313 -12.33 -31.68 -17.41
N LEU A 314 -11.12 -31.45 -16.87
CA LEU A 314 -9.90 -32.10 -17.34
C LEU A 314 -9.76 -33.57 -16.87
N TYR A 315 -10.66 -34.06 -15.99
CA TYR A 315 -10.66 -35.45 -15.50
C TYR A 315 -11.76 -36.31 -16.14
N ILE A 316 -12.58 -35.74 -17.01
CA ILE A 316 -13.68 -36.39 -17.72
C ILE A 316 -13.29 -36.52 -19.20
#